data_9d354342773f383b005539938f17b67f
#
_entry.id   9d354342773f383b005539938f17b67f
#
_cell.length_a   1.000
_cell.length_b   1.000
_cell.length_c   1.000
_cell.angle_alpha   90.00
_cell.angle_beta   90.00
_cell.angle_gamma   90.00
#
_symmetry.space_group_name_H-M   'P 1'
#
loop_
_entity.id
_entity.type
_entity.pdbx_description
1 polymer ?
#
loop_
_entity_poly.entity_id
_entity_poly.type
_entity_poly.pdbx_seq_one_letter_code
_entity_poly.pdbx_strand_id
1 'polypeptide(L)'
;MRKAITGRNILFVVLPLVLVAIIAFGVNTGCCQTEGLAPVEVREYEGVDLSSINAFRENSIKGPQEIDAENYTLRITGLVTNSTSYTYDEVVNNHQNYKKVVTLDCVEGWSVTILWEGVLVRDLLAEAEPLANAEVVIFHAYDGYTTSLPVDYVMDNDILMAYKMNDVILPPERGFPFQLVAESKWGYKWINWITEIEVSGDASYRGYWESRGYSNSADLDESFFGD
;
A
#
# COMPACT_ATOMS: atom_id res chain seq x y z
N MET A 1 23.01 26.52 -100.89
CA MET A 1 22.87 25.10 -101.30
C MET A 1 21.85 24.44 -100.38
N ARG A 2 20.88 23.82 -100.96
CA ARG A 2 19.70 23.17 -100.36
C ARG A 2 20.09 21.97 -99.49
N LYS A 3 19.32 21.73 -98.43
CA LYS A 3 18.63 20.45 -98.29
C LYS A 3 17.58 20.53 -97.15
N ALA A 4 16.39 20.14 -97.53
CA ALA A 4 15.23 19.89 -96.71
C ALA A 4 15.41 18.66 -95.84
N ILE A 5 14.87 18.63 -94.62
CA ILE A 5 14.63 17.40 -93.87
C ILE A 5 13.21 17.41 -93.36
N THR A 6 12.51 16.44 -93.79
CA THR A 6 11.17 15.93 -93.55
C THR A 6 10.68 15.88 -92.10
N GLY A 7 9.43 16.27 -91.95
CA GLY A 7 8.67 16.13 -90.73
C GLY A 7 8.44 14.65 -90.30
N ARG A 8 8.41 14.45 -89.07
CA ARG A 8 7.92 13.20 -88.48
C ARG A 8 6.86 13.53 -87.43
N ASN A 9 5.62 13.18 -87.77
CA ASN A 9 4.47 13.31 -86.93
C ASN A 9 4.66 12.38 -85.75
N ILE A 10 4.68 12.91 -84.51
CA ILE A 10 4.62 12.17 -83.29
C ILE A 10 3.16 12.21 -82.83
N LEU A 11 2.55 11.03 -82.86
CA LEU A 11 1.21 10.77 -82.37
C LEU A 11 1.26 10.68 -80.87
N PHE A 12 0.72 11.66 -80.16
CA PHE A 12 0.53 11.56 -78.71
C PHE A 12 -0.69 10.70 -78.40
N VAL A 13 -0.45 9.50 -77.91
CA VAL A 13 -1.49 8.68 -77.33
C VAL A 13 -1.70 9.17 -75.90
N VAL A 14 -2.80 9.82 -75.66
CA VAL A 14 -3.24 10.18 -74.33
C VAL A 14 -3.92 8.98 -73.69
N LEU A 15 -3.22 8.36 -72.74
CA LEU A 15 -3.76 7.28 -71.96
C LEU A 15 -4.55 7.87 -70.78
N PRO A 16 -5.83 7.60 -70.59
CA PRO A 16 -6.58 8.07 -69.42
C PRO A 16 -6.09 7.34 -68.17
N LEU A 17 -5.56 8.12 -67.22
CA LEU A 17 -5.28 7.64 -65.86
C LEU A 17 -6.62 7.38 -65.15
N VAL A 18 -7.02 6.14 -65.04
CA VAL A 18 -8.15 5.75 -64.15
C VAL A 18 -7.63 5.77 -62.73
N LEU A 19 -7.99 6.79 -61.97
CA LEU A 19 -7.74 6.87 -60.54
C LEU A 19 -8.71 5.94 -59.81
N VAL A 20 -8.25 4.73 -59.44
CA VAL A 20 -9.00 3.84 -58.58
C VAL A 20 -8.83 4.33 -57.13
N ALA A 21 -9.84 5.06 -56.64
CA ALA A 21 -9.93 5.39 -55.22
C ALA A 21 -10.25 4.12 -54.44
N ILE A 22 -9.26 3.51 -53.78
CA ILE A 22 -9.47 2.45 -52.82
C ILE A 22 -10.00 3.14 -51.55
N ILE A 23 -11.32 3.08 -51.35
CA ILE A 23 -11.94 3.42 -50.07
C ILE A 23 -11.64 2.26 -49.14
N ALA A 24 -10.58 2.43 -48.33
CA ALA A 24 -10.33 1.56 -47.20
C ALA A 24 -11.43 1.76 -46.15
N PHE A 25 -12.43 0.90 -46.15
CA PHE A 25 -13.31 0.75 -45.00
C PHE A 25 -12.46 0.20 -43.86
N GLY A 26 -12.01 1.11 -42.98
CA GLY A 26 -11.46 0.71 -41.69
C GLY A 26 -12.56 0.03 -40.89
N VAL A 27 -12.53 -1.30 -40.84
CA VAL A 27 -13.30 -2.06 -39.85
C VAL A 27 -12.74 -1.69 -38.48
N ASN A 28 -13.38 -0.73 -37.84
CA ASN A 28 -13.11 -0.40 -36.44
C ASN A 28 -13.62 -1.60 -35.63
N THR A 29 -12.77 -2.60 -35.43
CA THR A 29 -13.00 -3.64 -34.44
C THR A 29 -12.87 -2.97 -33.09
N GLY A 30 -13.95 -2.35 -32.63
CA GLY A 30 -14.08 -1.90 -31.26
C GLY A 30 -13.88 -3.11 -30.36
N CYS A 31 -12.65 -3.29 -29.88
CA CYS A 31 -12.35 -4.17 -28.78
C CYS A 31 -13.22 -3.66 -27.62
N CYS A 32 -14.26 -4.43 -27.24
CA CYS A 32 -14.95 -4.19 -25.97
C CYS A 32 -13.90 -4.35 -24.88
N GLN A 33 -13.31 -3.22 -24.46
CA GLN A 33 -12.53 -3.18 -23.26
C GLN A 33 -13.53 -3.38 -22.12
N THR A 34 -13.44 -4.50 -21.44
CA THR A 34 -14.16 -4.72 -20.19
C THR A 34 -13.49 -3.81 -19.15
N GLU A 35 -14.11 -2.67 -18.85
CA GLU A 35 -13.68 -1.88 -17.69
C GLU A 35 -14.02 -2.70 -16.44
N GLY A 36 -12.97 -3.00 -15.64
CA GLY A 36 -13.15 -3.58 -14.32
C GLY A 36 -13.94 -2.61 -13.43
N LEU A 37 -15.02 -3.12 -12.82
CA LEU A 37 -15.72 -2.32 -11.80
C LEU A 37 -14.78 -2.08 -10.61
N ALA A 38 -14.88 -0.91 -9.99
CA ALA A 38 -14.19 -0.65 -8.74
C ALA A 38 -14.58 -1.71 -7.69
N PRO A 39 -13.64 -2.24 -6.91
CA PRO A 39 -13.96 -3.19 -5.85
C PRO A 39 -14.94 -2.56 -4.86
N VAL A 40 -15.97 -3.33 -4.48
CA VAL A 40 -16.95 -2.91 -3.48
C VAL A 40 -16.51 -3.42 -2.12
N GLU A 41 -16.46 -2.55 -1.13
CA GLU A 41 -16.11 -2.95 0.24
C GLU A 41 -17.11 -3.97 0.82
N VAL A 42 -16.61 -5.00 1.49
CA VAL A 42 -17.41 -5.94 2.26
C VAL A 42 -17.89 -5.23 3.54
N ARG A 43 -19.19 -5.40 3.87
CA ARG A 43 -19.83 -4.73 5.03
C ARG A 43 -20.29 -5.71 6.11
N GLU A 44 -20.06 -7.00 5.90
CA GLU A 44 -20.30 -8.07 6.87
C GLU A 44 -19.28 -9.18 6.64
N TYR A 45 -18.75 -9.75 7.70
CA TYR A 45 -17.85 -10.89 7.64
C TYR A 45 -18.11 -11.82 8.82
N GLU A 46 -18.41 -13.10 8.56
CA GLU A 46 -18.70 -14.14 9.57
C GLU A 46 -19.75 -13.71 10.61
N GLY A 47 -20.77 -12.94 10.17
CA GLY A 47 -21.84 -12.45 11.03
C GLY A 47 -21.52 -11.20 11.84
N VAL A 48 -20.37 -10.56 11.58
CA VAL A 48 -19.98 -9.29 12.18
C VAL A 48 -20.22 -8.15 11.19
N ASP A 49 -20.99 -7.14 11.61
CA ASP A 49 -21.16 -5.90 10.84
C ASP A 49 -19.86 -5.08 10.83
N LEU A 50 -19.42 -4.68 9.64
CA LEU A 50 -18.21 -3.90 9.45
C LEU A 50 -18.52 -2.42 9.24
N SER A 51 -17.69 -1.57 9.82
CA SER A 51 -17.69 -0.14 9.54
C SER A 51 -17.28 0.15 8.09
N SER A 52 -17.75 1.25 7.50
CA SER A 52 -17.25 1.68 6.20
C SER A 52 -15.79 2.10 6.27
N ILE A 53 -15.02 1.81 5.21
CA ILE A 53 -13.67 2.34 5.01
C ILE A 53 -13.64 3.88 5.03
N ASN A 54 -14.78 4.52 4.81
CA ASN A 54 -14.95 5.98 4.89
C ASN A 54 -15.37 6.48 6.28
N ALA A 55 -15.60 5.60 7.26
CA ALA A 55 -15.98 5.98 8.63
C ALA A 55 -14.81 6.49 9.48
N PHE A 56 -13.58 6.32 9.03
CA PHE A 56 -12.40 6.85 9.69
C PHE A 56 -12.32 8.37 9.60
N ARG A 57 -11.74 8.99 10.63
CA ARG A 57 -11.21 10.34 10.51
C ARG A 57 -9.74 10.27 10.11
N GLU A 58 -9.35 11.06 9.13
CA GLU A 58 -7.95 11.23 8.77
C GLU A 58 -7.32 12.20 9.77
N ASN A 59 -6.24 11.79 10.45
CA ASN A 59 -5.57 12.55 11.51
C ASN A 59 -4.05 12.32 11.53
N SER A 60 -3.47 12.02 10.37
CA SER A 60 -2.02 11.92 10.22
C SER A 60 -1.30 13.24 10.45
N ILE A 61 0.01 13.18 10.73
CA ILE A 61 0.80 14.37 11.08
C ILE A 61 1.12 15.29 9.88
N LYS A 62 0.97 14.77 8.64
CA LYS A 62 1.24 15.54 7.40
C LYS A 62 0.18 15.38 6.31
N GLY A 63 -0.97 14.81 6.64
CA GLY A 63 -2.00 14.44 5.66
C GLY A 63 -1.68 13.14 4.92
N PRO A 64 -2.64 12.64 4.10
CA PRO A 64 -2.48 11.40 3.34
C PRO A 64 -1.23 11.41 2.46
N GLN A 65 -0.56 10.27 2.37
CA GLN A 65 0.66 10.10 1.59
C GLN A 65 0.36 9.30 0.32
N GLU A 66 0.74 9.84 -0.84
CA GLU A 66 0.67 9.16 -2.13
C GLU A 66 1.99 8.41 -2.35
N ILE A 67 1.95 7.09 -2.23
CA ILE A 67 3.13 6.23 -2.34
C ILE A 67 2.99 5.34 -3.57
N ASP A 68 3.99 5.37 -4.43
CA ASP A 68 4.07 4.52 -5.62
C ASP A 68 4.55 3.12 -5.22
N ALA A 69 3.69 2.12 -5.40
CA ALA A 69 4.00 0.73 -5.08
C ALA A 69 5.19 0.16 -5.87
N GLU A 70 5.42 0.62 -7.11
CA GLU A 70 6.51 0.13 -7.96
C GLU A 70 7.88 0.57 -7.42
N ASN A 71 7.94 1.70 -6.73
CA ASN A 71 9.15 2.27 -6.14
C ASN A 71 9.20 2.11 -4.61
N TYR A 72 8.21 1.45 -4.02
CA TYR A 72 8.15 1.24 -2.58
C TYR A 72 9.11 0.14 -2.12
N THR A 73 9.69 0.36 -0.93
CA THR A 73 10.53 -0.63 -0.25
C THR A 73 10.24 -0.60 1.25
N LEU A 74 9.92 -1.76 1.82
CA LEU A 74 9.89 -2.02 3.25
C LEU A 74 11.27 -2.51 3.70
N ARG A 75 11.85 -1.89 4.71
CA ARG A 75 13.13 -2.33 5.30
C ARG A 75 12.92 -2.94 6.67
N ILE A 76 13.68 -3.98 6.97
CA ILE A 76 13.82 -4.53 8.33
C ILE A 76 15.28 -4.39 8.74
N THR A 77 15.52 -3.66 9.81
CA THR A 77 16.86 -3.20 10.22
C THR A 77 17.07 -3.29 11.74
N GLY A 78 18.22 -2.80 12.21
CA GLY A 78 18.54 -2.71 13.63
C GLY A 78 19.17 -3.99 14.17
N LEU A 79 18.76 -4.42 15.36
CA LEU A 79 19.27 -5.59 16.04
C LEU A 79 18.71 -6.90 15.48
N VAL A 80 19.08 -7.19 14.23
CA VAL A 80 18.72 -8.41 13.49
C VAL A 80 19.98 -9.05 12.91
N THR A 81 19.95 -10.38 12.73
CA THR A 81 21.04 -11.10 12.05
C THR A 81 21.03 -10.77 10.55
N ASN A 82 19.85 -10.72 9.94
CA ASN A 82 19.64 -10.53 8.51
C ASN A 82 18.81 -9.28 8.25
N SER A 83 19.46 -8.13 8.04
CA SER A 83 18.73 -6.96 7.53
C SER A 83 18.19 -7.24 6.14
N THR A 84 16.91 -6.99 5.93
CA THR A 84 16.19 -7.31 4.69
C THR A 84 15.48 -6.08 4.11
N SER A 85 15.15 -6.19 2.83
CA SER A 85 14.38 -5.19 2.10
C SER A 85 13.42 -5.91 1.17
N TYR A 86 12.16 -5.52 1.17
CA TYR A 86 11.10 -6.11 0.34
C TYR A 86 10.40 -5.02 -0.48
N THR A 87 10.10 -5.33 -1.73
CA THR A 87 9.12 -4.57 -2.49
C THR A 87 7.70 -4.82 -1.96
N TYR A 88 6.74 -4.00 -2.36
CA TYR A 88 5.32 -4.23 -2.02
C TYR A 88 4.85 -5.63 -2.45
N ASP A 89 5.16 -6.00 -3.69
CA ASP A 89 4.76 -7.29 -4.26
C ASP A 89 5.39 -8.48 -3.53
N GLU A 90 6.65 -8.37 -3.10
CA GLU A 90 7.31 -9.42 -2.32
C GLU A 90 6.65 -9.61 -0.97
N VAL A 91 6.27 -8.51 -0.27
CA VAL A 91 5.54 -8.64 0.99
C VAL A 91 4.20 -9.34 0.79
N VAL A 92 3.43 -8.91 -0.20
CA VAL A 92 2.05 -9.38 -0.41
C VAL A 92 2.00 -10.81 -0.98
N ASN A 93 2.94 -11.18 -1.86
CA ASN A 93 2.87 -12.43 -2.62
C ASN A 93 3.74 -13.56 -2.06
N ASN A 94 4.81 -13.23 -1.32
CA ASN A 94 5.78 -14.24 -0.85
C ASN A 94 5.56 -14.67 0.60
N HIS A 95 4.69 -13.96 1.37
CA HIS A 95 4.39 -14.29 2.75
C HIS A 95 2.95 -14.81 2.90
N GLN A 96 2.70 -15.52 4.01
CA GLN A 96 1.35 -15.97 4.34
C GLN A 96 0.45 -14.77 4.65
N ASN A 97 -0.71 -14.71 3.98
CA ASN A 97 -1.72 -13.69 4.22
C ASN A 97 -2.77 -14.18 5.22
N TYR A 98 -3.20 -13.29 6.09
CA TYR A 98 -4.19 -13.52 7.13
C TYR A 98 -5.30 -12.50 7.06
N LYS A 99 -6.50 -12.90 7.48
CA LYS A 99 -7.65 -12.01 7.64
C LYS A 99 -8.08 -11.99 9.10
N LYS A 100 -8.40 -10.81 9.61
CA LYS A 100 -8.86 -10.63 10.99
C LYS A 100 -9.81 -9.45 11.08
N VAL A 101 -10.94 -9.65 11.77
CA VAL A 101 -11.81 -8.52 12.15
C VAL A 101 -11.28 -7.91 13.43
N VAL A 102 -10.88 -6.64 13.38
CA VAL A 102 -10.37 -5.91 14.55
C VAL A 102 -10.98 -4.53 14.59
N THR A 103 -11.33 -4.09 15.79
CA THR A 103 -11.78 -2.72 16.07
C THR A 103 -10.58 -1.83 16.39
N LEU A 104 -10.47 -0.72 15.70
CA LEU A 104 -9.56 0.36 16.03
C LEU A 104 -10.29 1.37 16.92
N ASP A 105 -9.75 1.64 18.11
CA ASP A 105 -10.25 2.63 19.04
C ASP A 105 -9.35 3.86 19.07
N CYS A 106 -9.91 5.01 18.68
CA CYS A 106 -9.18 6.27 18.67
C CYS A 106 -9.35 7.03 19.99
N VAL A 107 -8.28 7.66 20.45
CA VAL A 107 -8.30 8.55 21.64
C VAL A 107 -9.24 9.75 21.48
N GLU A 108 -9.67 10.06 20.27
CA GLU A 108 -10.69 11.08 19.97
C GLU A 108 -12.14 10.61 20.23
N GLY A 109 -12.32 9.38 20.73
CA GLY A 109 -13.64 8.84 21.12
C GLY A 109 -14.48 8.29 19.98
N TRP A 110 -13.88 7.87 18.89
CA TRP A 110 -14.52 7.12 17.82
C TRP A 110 -13.83 5.76 17.61
N SER A 111 -14.57 4.80 17.09
CA SER A 111 -14.04 3.48 16.75
C SER A 111 -14.59 2.98 15.43
N VAL A 112 -13.86 2.05 14.80
CA VAL A 112 -14.25 1.38 13.56
C VAL A 112 -13.88 -0.08 13.61
N THR A 113 -14.80 -0.95 13.21
CA THR A 113 -14.61 -2.41 13.12
C THR A 113 -14.40 -2.78 11.65
N ILE A 114 -13.25 -3.32 11.33
CA ILE A 114 -12.80 -3.56 9.95
C ILE A 114 -12.30 -4.99 9.80
N LEU A 115 -12.55 -5.58 8.64
CA LEU A 115 -11.87 -6.79 8.19
C LEU A 115 -10.52 -6.39 7.58
N TRP A 116 -9.45 -6.64 8.32
CA TRP A 116 -8.09 -6.41 7.88
C TRP A 116 -7.51 -7.63 7.19
N GLU A 117 -6.74 -7.42 6.12
CA GLU A 117 -5.98 -8.48 5.45
C GLU A 117 -4.53 -8.03 5.28
N GLY A 118 -3.59 -8.88 5.67
CA GLY A 118 -2.17 -8.57 5.64
C GLY A 118 -1.28 -9.72 6.02
N VAL A 119 -0.01 -9.43 6.27
CA VAL A 119 1.01 -10.37 6.75
C VAL A 119 1.25 -10.16 8.24
N LEU A 120 1.66 -11.19 8.96
CA LEU A 120 2.05 -11.02 10.36
C LEU A 120 3.44 -10.40 10.47
N VAL A 121 3.57 -9.39 11.31
CA VAL A 121 4.88 -8.73 11.54
C VAL A 121 5.90 -9.74 12.07
N ARG A 122 5.47 -10.68 12.92
CA ARG A 122 6.37 -11.74 13.45
C ARG A 122 6.97 -12.64 12.36
N ASP A 123 6.23 -12.88 11.26
CA ASP A 123 6.73 -13.73 10.17
C ASP A 123 7.88 -13.02 9.45
N LEU A 124 7.75 -11.72 9.20
CA LEU A 124 8.82 -10.88 8.65
C LEU A 124 10.02 -10.79 9.60
N LEU A 125 9.77 -10.63 10.90
CA LEU A 125 10.84 -10.57 11.90
C LEU A 125 11.54 -11.92 12.06
N ALA A 126 10.82 -13.06 11.93
CA ALA A 126 11.43 -14.38 11.99
C ALA A 126 12.48 -14.61 10.89
N GLU A 127 12.26 -14.05 9.68
CA GLU A 127 13.23 -14.08 8.58
C GLU A 127 14.47 -13.21 8.87
N ALA A 128 14.26 -12.08 9.56
CA ALA A 128 15.32 -11.16 9.93
C ALA A 128 16.15 -11.65 11.14
N GLU A 129 15.61 -12.57 11.94
CA GLU A 129 16.26 -13.15 13.13
C GLU A 129 16.69 -12.08 14.16
N PRO A 130 15.76 -11.55 15.00
CA PRO A 130 16.09 -10.60 16.04
C PRO A 130 17.16 -11.11 17.00
N LEU A 131 18.10 -10.26 17.38
CA LEU A 131 19.16 -10.59 18.32
C LEU A 131 18.61 -10.69 19.76
N ALA A 132 19.28 -11.46 20.62
CA ALA A 132 18.84 -11.73 21.98
C ALA A 132 18.72 -10.50 22.91
N ASN A 133 19.31 -9.36 22.53
CA ASN A 133 19.20 -8.08 23.22
C ASN A 133 18.21 -7.12 22.58
N ALA A 134 17.33 -7.61 21.71
CA ALA A 134 16.22 -6.86 21.14
C ALA A 134 15.12 -6.68 22.18
N GLU A 135 14.66 -5.45 22.40
CA GLU A 135 13.64 -5.10 23.40
C GLU A 135 12.36 -4.56 22.75
N VAL A 136 12.51 -3.77 21.69
CA VAL A 136 11.38 -3.11 21.01
C VAL A 136 11.50 -3.21 19.49
N VAL A 137 10.34 -3.20 18.85
CA VAL A 137 10.18 -3.01 17.40
C VAL A 137 9.70 -1.59 17.19
N ILE A 138 10.49 -0.79 16.48
CA ILE A 138 10.15 0.59 16.10
C ILE A 138 9.65 0.58 14.67
N PHE A 139 8.47 1.14 14.46
CA PHE A 139 7.90 1.31 13.13
C PHE A 139 8.09 2.75 12.67
N HIS A 140 8.57 2.92 11.44
CA HIS A 140 8.78 4.22 10.81
C HIS A 140 7.84 4.38 9.61
N ALA A 141 7.19 5.54 9.54
CA ALA A 141 6.28 5.91 8.47
C ALA A 141 6.93 6.86 7.45
N TYR A 142 6.37 6.88 6.25
CA TYR A 142 6.81 7.76 5.16
C TYR A 142 6.73 9.26 5.52
N ASP A 143 5.72 9.65 6.29
CA ASP A 143 5.53 11.05 6.75
C ASP A 143 6.45 11.45 7.91
N GLY A 144 7.24 10.50 8.44
CA GLY A 144 8.13 10.68 9.59
C GLY A 144 7.48 10.40 10.94
N TYR A 145 6.23 9.89 10.97
CA TYR A 145 5.64 9.34 12.18
C TYR A 145 6.41 8.10 12.64
N THR A 146 6.51 7.90 13.96
CA THR A 146 7.09 6.69 14.54
C THR A 146 6.30 6.25 15.76
N THR A 147 6.29 4.96 16.00
CA THR A 147 5.83 4.34 17.25
C THR A 147 6.59 3.05 17.50
N SER A 148 6.42 2.45 18.69
CA SER A 148 7.06 1.19 19.02
C SER A 148 6.13 0.24 19.74
N LEU A 149 6.45 -1.06 19.66
CA LEU A 149 5.84 -2.11 20.43
C LEU A 149 6.95 -3.01 21.02
N PRO A 150 6.77 -3.61 22.20
CA PRO A 150 7.70 -4.61 22.73
C PRO A 150 7.89 -5.76 21.74
N VAL A 151 9.11 -6.28 21.60
CA VAL A 151 9.40 -7.43 20.73
C VAL A 151 8.53 -8.64 21.11
N ASP A 152 8.44 -8.96 22.40
CA ASP A 152 7.61 -10.08 22.89
C ASP A 152 6.15 -9.89 22.49
N TYR A 153 5.60 -8.67 22.62
CA TYR A 153 4.24 -8.40 22.22
C TYR A 153 4.02 -8.67 20.72
N VAL A 154 4.95 -8.27 19.86
CA VAL A 154 4.85 -8.50 18.42
C VAL A 154 5.00 -9.98 18.06
N MET A 155 5.91 -10.69 18.74
CA MET A 155 6.19 -12.10 18.47
C MET A 155 5.10 -13.04 19.00
N ASP A 156 4.49 -12.71 20.14
CA ASP A 156 3.49 -13.57 20.81
C ASP A 156 2.06 -13.32 20.34
N ASN A 157 1.81 -12.21 19.63
CA ASN A 157 0.49 -11.83 19.13
C ASN A 157 0.43 -11.78 17.60
N ASP A 158 -0.78 -11.93 17.07
CA ASP A 158 -1.05 -11.87 15.63
C ASP A 158 -1.18 -10.41 15.16
N ILE A 159 -0.07 -9.65 15.25
CA ILE A 159 -0.01 -8.26 14.83
C ILE A 159 0.12 -8.20 13.31
N LEU A 160 -0.94 -7.73 12.63
CA LEU A 160 -0.95 -7.61 11.18
C LEU A 160 -0.29 -6.31 10.71
N MET A 161 0.47 -6.42 9.64
CA MET A 161 0.78 -5.32 8.73
C MET A 161 -0.16 -5.47 7.53
N ALA A 162 -1.26 -4.71 7.56
CA ALA A 162 -2.35 -4.83 6.62
C ALA A 162 -2.09 -4.03 5.34
N TYR A 163 -2.51 -4.59 4.20
CA TYR A 163 -2.52 -3.93 2.88
C TYR A 163 -3.94 -3.85 2.27
N LYS A 164 -4.94 -4.50 2.91
CA LYS A 164 -6.37 -4.36 2.58
C LYS A 164 -7.22 -4.15 3.82
N MET A 165 -8.36 -3.55 3.59
CA MET A 165 -9.45 -3.37 4.53
C MET A 165 -10.80 -3.64 3.84
N ASN A 166 -11.69 -4.42 4.47
CA ASN A 166 -12.98 -4.81 3.89
C ASN A 166 -12.87 -5.34 2.44
N ASP A 167 -11.86 -6.18 2.15
CA ASP A 167 -11.50 -6.73 0.84
C ASP A 167 -11.08 -5.69 -0.24
N VAL A 168 -10.88 -4.42 0.13
CA VAL A 168 -10.37 -3.36 -0.74
C VAL A 168 -8.91 -3.07 -0.38
N ILE A 169 -8.04 -2.88 -1.38
CA ILE A 169 -6.67 -2.38 -1.15
C ILE A 169 -6.77 -1.06 -0.38
N LEU A 170 -5.89 -0.87 0.61
CA LEU A 170 -5.85 0.36 1.37
C LEU A 170 -5.74 1.58 0.44
N PRO A 171 -6.67 2.54 0.51
CA PRO A 171 -6.45 3.79 -0.19
C PRO A 171 -5.37 4.63 0.51
N PRO A 172 -4.77 5.63 -0.15
CA PRO A 172 -3.69 6.45 0.42
C PRO A 172 -4.03 7.02 1.81
N GLU A 173 -5.24 7.52 2.00
CA GLU A 173 -5.73 8.07 3.27
C GLU A 173 -5.99 7.03 4.36
N ARG A 174 -5.86 5.75 4.05
CA ARG A 174 -5.97 4.61 4.99
C ARG A 174 -4.68 3.82 5.13
N GLY A 175 -3.57 4.41 4.65
CA GLY A 175 -2.26 3.90 4.94
C GLY A 175 -1.63 3.03 3.86
N PHE A 176 -2.11 3.08 2.59
CA PHE A 176 -1.39 2.39 1.51
C PHE A 176 0.09 2.79 1.50
N PRO A 177 1.06 1.88 1.40
CA PRO A 177 0.89 0.46 1.13
C PRO A 177 0.60 -0.42 2.36
N PHE A 178 1.00 -0.01 3.57
CA PHE A 178 0.85 -0.83 4.77
C PHE A 178 0.46 0.00 5.99
N GLN A 179 -0.52 -0.54 6.74
CA GLN A 179 -0.93 -0.05 8.05
C GLN A 179 -0.75 -1.15 9.10
N LEU A 180 -0.25 -0.78 10.28
CA LEU A 180 -0.18 -1.67 11.43
C LEU A 180 -1.57 -1.84 12.06
N VAL A 181 -1.95 -3.08 12.34
CA VAL A 181 -3.14 -3.43 13.13
C VAL A 181 -2.66 -3.84 14.51
N ALA A 182 -2.49 -2.84 15.38
CA ALA A 182 -2.01 -3.04 16.74
C ALA A 182 -3.19 -3.35 17.68
N GLU A 183 -3.75 -4.55 17.58
CA GLU A 183 -4.88 -5.00 18.37
C GLU A 183 -4.63 -4.79 19.88
N SER A 184 -5.68 -4.41 20.62
CA SER A 184 -5.62 -4.07 22.06
C SER A 184 -4.86 -2.79 22.40
N LYS A 185 -4.43 -2.01 21.40
CA LYS A 185 -3.74 -0.73 21.58
C LYS A 185 -4.56 0.44 21.04
N TRP A 186 -4.46 1.57 21.71
CA TRP A 186 -5.04 2.83 21.24
C TRP A 186 -4.52 3.22 19.84
N GLY A 187 -5.37 3.89 19.05
CA GLY A 187 -5.16 4.18 17.63
C GLY A 187 -3.83 4.85 17.26
N TYR A 188 -3.16 5.54 18.19
CA TYR A 188 -1.84 6.14 17.91
C TYR A 188 -0.71 5.11 17.78
N LYS A 189 -0.92 3.83 18.15
CA LYS A 189 0.00 2.73 17.84
C LYS A 189 -0.24 2.14 16.43
N TRP A 190 -1.34 2.48 15.79
CA TRP A 190 -1.72 1.95 14.47
C TRP A 190 -1.11 2.81 13.37
N ILE A 191 0.22 2.78 13.28
CA ILE A 191 0.98 3.53 12.28
C ILE A 191 0.66 3.09 10.86
N ASN A 192 0.57 4.04 9.94
CA ASN A 192 0.32 3.84 8.51
C ASN A 192 1.45 4.42 7.65
N TRP A 193 1.47 3.99 6.38
CA TRP A 193 2.56 4.28 5.44
C TRP A 193 3.91 3.74 5.92
N ILE A 194 3.92 2.55 6.52
CA ILE A 194 5.13 1.92 7.08
C ILE A 194 6.19 1.77 6.00
N THR A 195 7.41 2.22 6.26
CA THR A 195 8.56 2.10 5.36
C THR A 195 9.72 1.33 5.98
N GLU A 196 9.74 1.21 7.31
CA GLU A 196 10.80 0.50 8.01
C GLU A 196 10.29 -0.09 9.33
N ILE A 197 10.78 -1.28 9.62
CA ILE A 197 10.62 -1.98 10.90
C ILE A 197 12.03 -2.11 11.46
N GLU A 198 12.35 -1.34 12.51
CA GLU A 198 13.65 -1.34 13.17
C GLU A 198 13.57 -2.10 14.48
N VAL A 199 14.41 -3.10 14.67
CA VAL A 199 14.55 -3.82 15.94
C VAL A 199 15.58 -3.12 16.81
N SER A 200 15.23 -2.74 18.02
CA SER A 200 16.09 -1.94 18.91
C SER A 200 16.19 -2.53 20.32
N GLY A 201 17.33 -2.29 20.99
CA GLY A 201 17.54 -2.60 22.41
C GLY A 201 17.18 -1.44 23.36
N ASP A 202 16.59 -0.36 22.84
CA ASP A 202 16.18 0.77 23.68
C ASP A 202 14.71 0.62 24.12
N ALA A 203 14.49 -0.11 25.22
CA ALA A 203 13.16 -0.27 25.83
C ALA A 203 12.49 1.07 26.23
N SER A 204 13.28 2.16 26.31
CA SER A 204 12.77 3.51 26.65
C SER A 204 12.34 4.33 25.43
N TYR A 205 12.47 3.80 24.22
CA TYR A 205 12.10 4.51 22.99
C TYR A 205 10.68 5.03 23.06
N ARG A 206 10.50 6.28 22.67
CA ARG A 206 9.19 6.95 22.59
C ARG A 206 8.97 7.49 21.19
N GLY A 207 7.90 7.04 20.56
CA GLY A 207 7.47 7.50 19.26
C GLY A 207 6.92 8.94 19.27
N TYR A 208 6.21 9.28 18.20
CA TYR A 208 5.74 10.66 18.00
C TYR A 208 4.82 11.16 19.10
N TRP A 209 3.76 10.42 19.44
CA TRP A 209 2.81 10.82 20.48
C TRP A 209 3.31 10.49 21.89
N GLU A 210 4.01 9.37 22.04
CA GLU A 210 4.58 8.94 23.31
C GLU A 210 5.60 9.96 23.85
N SER A 211 6.39 10.58 22.97
CA SER A 211 7.31 11.68 23.34
C SER A 211 6.57 12.98 23.71
N ARG A 212 5.24 13.05 23.49
CA ARG A 212 4.37 14.19 23.80
C ARG A 212 3.44 13.91 24.96
N GLY A 213 3.71 12.87 25.76
CA GLY A 213 2.99 12.58 27.00
C GLY A 213 1.90 11.52 26.87
N TYR A 214 1.82 10.82 25.73
CA TYR A 214 0.96 9.64 25.62
C TYR A 214 1.65 8.41 26.23
N SER A 215 0.85 7.45 26.69
CA SER A 215 1.35 6.20 27.27
C SER A 215 2.19 5.42 26.25
N ASN A 216 3.29 4.82 26.70
CA ASN A 216 4.11 3.97 25.84
C ASN A 216 3.53 2.57 25.65
N SER A 217 2.77 2.05 26.65
CA SER A 217 2.02 0.78 26.54
C SER A 217 0.86 0.89 25.59
N ALA A 218 0.10 1.98 25.72
CA ALA A 218 -1.10 2.28 24.93
C ALA A 218 -2.21 1.22 25.03
N ASP A 219 -2.26 0.45 26.10
CA ASP A 219 -3.28 -0.58 26.32
C ASP A 219 -4.68 0.03 26.43
N LEU A 220 -5.70 -0.61 25.84
CA LEU A 220 -7.06 -0.08 25.81
C LEU A 220 -7.74 -0.05 27.18
N ASP A 221 -7.30 -0.87 28.13
CA ASP A 221 -7.78 -0.90 29.51
C ASP A 221 -7.07 0.09 30.43
N GLU A 222 -6.11 0.87 29.89
CA GLU A 222 -5.35 1.90 30.59
C GLU A 222 -5.60 3.30 30.00
N SER A 223 -5.18 4.33 30.75
CA SER A 223 -5.19 5.69 30.24
C SER A 223 -4.26 5.83 29.02
N PHE A 224 -4.74 6.50 27.98
CA PHE A 224 -3.87 6.86 26.86
C PHE A 224 -2.90 8.02 27.16
N PHE A 225 -3.03 8.70 28.31
CA PHE A 225 -2.01 9.60 28.80
C PHE A 225 -1.02 8.83 29.66
N GLY A 226 0.27 9.05 29.37
CA GLY A 226 1.35 8.53 30.22
C GLY A 226 1.42 9.26 31.58
N ASP A 227 2.00 8.58 32.55
CA ASP A 227 2.35 9.14 33.86
C ASP A 227 3.53 10.14 33.78
#